data_89df229b702b3654fb1d27bc49260560
#
_entry.id   89df229b702b3654fb1d27bc49260560
#
_cell.length_a   1.000
_cell.length_b   1.000
_cell.length_c   1.000
_cell.angle_alpha   90.00
_cell.angle_beta   90.00
_cell.angle_gamma   90.00
#
_symmetry.space_group_name_H-M   'P 1'
#
loop_
_entity.id
_entity.type
_entity.pdbx_description
1 polymer ?
#
loop_
_entity_poly.entity_id
_entity_poly.type
_entity_poly.pdbx_seq_one_letter_code
_entity_poly.pdbx_strand_id
1 'polypeptide(L)'
;MKLELSGSTAENPITPGDFNQGMMDLGATICLPVGVPKCAECPLIKWCKAHEQGREMDFPVKSEKKPRRMEMRTILVVRDGDRVLLNRRPEKGLLAGLYEFPNLEGSLSEEEALNKVKELGLPALYIRRLEDSRHIFSHIEWQMRGYEIRVGSFPDRLSVGADETSDKKAGAGLFFAEIDEIRRKYAVPSAYKAYADALNLNRAENAGSAGLQKR
;
A
#
# COMPACT_ATOMS: atom_id res chain seq x y z
N MET A 1 35.89 -2.48 -20.61
CA MET A 1 36.79 -2.34 -19.46
C MET A 1 36.34 -3.37 -18.42
N LYS A 2 37.09 -4.47 -18.26
CA LYS A 2 36.82 -5.45 -17.17
C LYS A 2 37.33 -4.81 -15.87
N LEU A 3 36.45 -4.48 -14.98
CA LEU A 3 36.80 -4.16 -13.59
C LEU A 3 37.20 -5.51 -12.95
N GLU A 4 38.50 -5.72 -12.76
CA GLU A 4 38.97 -6.77 -11.87
C GLU A 4 38.70 -6.31 -10.44
N LEU A 5 37.70 -6.94 -9.82
CA LEU A 5 37.35 -6.70 -8.43
C LEU A 5 38.43 -7.30 -7.54
N SER A 6 39.39 -6.47 -7.15
CA SER A 6 40.43 -6.84 -6.16
C SER A 6 39.75 -7.14 -4.83
N GLY A 7 39.64 -8.40 -4.48
CA GLY A 7 38.94 -8.90 -3.29
C GLY A 7 38.18 -10.19 -3.52
N SER A 8 38.01 -10.59 -4.80
CA SER A 8 37.47 -11.90 -5.13
C SER A 8 38.55 -12.98 -4.90
N THR A 9 38.34 -13.85 -3.93
CA THR A 9 39.14 -15.08 -3.76
C THR A 9 38.39 -16.25 -4.39
N ALA A 10 39.09 -17.32 -4.73
CA ALA A 10 38.43 -18.53 -5.29
C ALA A 10 37.40 -19.13 -4.31
N GLU A 11 37.50 -18.81 -3.03
CA GLU A 11 36.60 -19.27 -1.98
C GLU A 11 35.38 -18.37 -1.75
N ASN A 12 35.43 -17.10 -2.21
CA ASN A 12 34.33 -16.16 -2.06
C ASN A 12 34.29 -15.17 -3.24
N PRO A 13 33.76 -15.60 -4.40
CA PRO A 13 33.69 -14.73 -5.58
C PRO A 13 32.66 -13.64 -5.37
N ILE A 14 33.05 -12.38 -5.61
CA ILE A 14 32.10 -11.25 -5.61
C ILE A 14 31.11 -11.43 -6.77
N THR A 15 29.84 -11.52 -6.44
CA THR A 15 28.77 -11.64 -7.43
C THR A 15 28.36 -10.28 -7.99
N PRO A 16 27.70 -10.21 -9.15
CA PRO A 16 27.07 -8.97 -9.64
C PRO A 16 26.08 -8.36 -8.64
N GLY A 17 25.44 -9.19 -7.82
CA GLY A 17 24.54 -8.75 -6.74
C GLY A 17 25.30 -7.99 -5.66
N ASP A 18 26.44 -8.51 -5.20
CA ASP A 18 27.27 -7.86 -4.18
C ASP A 18 27.79 -6.52 -4.68
N PHE A 19 28.19 -6.44 -5.94
CA PHE A 19 28.62 -5.19 -6.55
C PHE A 19 27.50 -4.15 -6.57
N ASN A 20 26.30 -4.55 -7.00
CA ASN A 20 25.14 -3.64 -7.02
C ASN A 20 24.77 -3.20 -5.60
N GLN A 21 24.79 -4.09 -4.62
CA GLN A 21 24.53 -3.75 -3.23
C GLN A 21 25.58 -2.75 -2.71
N GLY A 22 26.86 -2.98 -2.96
CA GLY A 22 27.94 -2.06 -2.58
C GLY A 22 27.78 -0.66 -3.20
N MET A 23 27.31 -0.57 -4.46
CA MET A 23 27.03 0.70 -5.10
C MET A 23 25.82 1.43 -4.46
N MET A 24 24.78 0.70 -4.05
CA MET A 24 23.65 1.28 -3.32
C MET A 24 24.07 1.78 -1.95
N ASP A 25 24.88 1.01 -1.21
CA ASP A 25 25.40 1.38 0.10
C ASP A 25 26.30 2.62 0.01
N LEU A 26 27.15 2.69 -1.02
CA LEU A 26 27.95 3.88 -1.30
C LEU A 26 27.09 5.13 -1.50
N GLY A 27 26.03 5.00 -2.27
CA GLY A 27 25.06 6.09 -2.52
C GLY A 27 24.24 6.51 -1.31
N ALA A 28 24.05 5.59 -0.36
CA ALA A 28 23.30 5.84 0.87
C ALA A 28 24.16 6.44 2.00
N THR A 29 25.47 6.14 2.04
CA THR A 29 26.31 6.46 3.20
C THR A 29 27.43 7.47 2.93
N ILE A 30 27.96 7.49 1.71
CA ILE A 30 29.14 8.29 1.32
C ILE A 30 28.81 9.29 0.22
N CYS A 31 28.36 8.81 -0.93
CA CYS A 31 28.01 9.66 -2.09
C CYS A 31 26.57 10.13 -1.99
N LEU A 32 26.30 10.99 -1.00
CA LEU A 32 24.96 11.38 -0.61
C LEU A 32 24.27 12.19 -1.73
N PRO A 33 22.99 11.90 -2.03
CA PRO A 33 22.22 12.64 -3.05
C PRO A 33 21.74 14.01 -2.56
N VAL A 34 21.87 14.29 -1.27
CA VAL A 34 21.52 15.56 -0.62
C VAL A 34 22.61 15.90 0.40
N GLY A 35 23.11 17.13 0.36
CA GLY A 35 24.21 17.57 1.21
C GLY A 35 25.58 17.37 0.57
N VAL A 36 26.62 17.54 1.35
CA VAL A 36 28.02 17.39 0.88
C VAL A 36 28.41 15.91 0.91
N PRO A 37 28.84 15.33 -0.21
CA PRO A 37 29.28 13.93 -0.23
C PRO A 37 30.63 13.79 0.52
N LYS A 38 30.82 12.64 1.16
CA LYS A 38 32.01 12.33 1.96
C LYS A 38 33.12 11.79 1.06
N CYS A 39 33.62 12.60 0.13
CA CYS A 39 34.57 12.16 -0.89
C CYS A 39 35.89 11.63 -0.31
N ALA A 40 36.33 12.17 0.81
CA ALA A 40 37.55 11.71 1.49
C ALA A 40 37.46 10.25 2.01
N GLU A 41 36.24 9.77 2.30
CA GLU A 41 35.98 8.41 2.76
C GLU A 41 35.63 7.46 1.60
N CYS A 42 35.52 7.98 0.36
CA CYS A 42 35.03 7.20 -0.77
C CYS A 42 36.09 6.23 -1.32
N PRO A 43 35.82 4.92 -1.34
CA PRO A 43 36.76 3.93 -1.88
C PRO A 43 36.98 4.08 -3.38
N LEU A 44 36.08 4.78 -4.08
CA LEU A 44 36.16 5.00 -5.53
C LEU A 44 36.74 6.37 -5.91
N ILE A 45 37.26 7.14 -4.96
CA ILE A 45 37.74 8.50 -5.18
C ILE A 45 38.74 8.62 -6.33
N LYS A 46 39.65 7.64 -6.43
CA LYS A 46 40.72 7.62 -7.46
C LYS A 46 40.20 7.46 -8.89
N TRP A 47 38.99 6.96 -9.06
CA TRP A 47 38.35 6.74 -10.35
C TRP A 47 37.14 7.65 -10.59
N CYS A 48 36.88 8.56 -9.65
CA CYS A 48 35.72 9.43 -9.69
C CYS A 48 35.97 10.65 -10.57
N LYS A 49 35.36 10.68 -11.76
CA LYS A 49 35.48 11.83 -12.68
C LYS A 49 34.88 13.11 -12.13
N ALA A 50 33.82 13.01 -11.30
CA ALA A 50 33.23 14.18 -10.67
C ALA A 50 34.22 14.83 -9.68
N HIS A 51 34.94 14.01 -8.91
CA HIS A 51 35.95 14.49 -7.98
C HIS A 51 37.16 15.08 -8.71
N GLU A 52 37.64 14.43 -9.77
CA GLU A 52 38.72 14.94 -10.63
C GLU A 52 38.41 16.33 -11.19
N GLN A 53 37.12 16.60 -11.46
CA GLN A 53 36.65 17.88 -12.04
C GLN A 53 36.16 18.87 -10.96
N GLY A 54 36.17 18.53 -9.68
CA GLY A 54 35.62 19.38 -8.61
C GLY A 54 34.11 19.61 -8.73
N ARG A 55 33.37 18.63 -9.29
CA ARG A 55 31.94 18.73 -9.62
C ARG A 55 31.08 17.74 -8.88
N GLU A 56 31.48 17.31 -7.70
CA GLU A 56 30.78 16.29 -6.90
C GLU A 56 29.36 16.74 -6.53
N MET A 57 29.19 18.05 -6.31
CA MET A 57 27.91 18.64 -5.94
C MET A 57 26.91 18.70 -7.10
N ASP A 58 27.36 18.52 -8.34
CA ASP A 58 26.49 18.51 -9.52
C ASP A 58 25.75 17.15 -9.65
N PHE A 59 26.14 16.15 -8.87
CA PHE A 59 25.60 14.81 -8.96
C PHE A 59 24.93 14.36 -7.66
N PRO A 60 23.85 13.55 -7.77
CA PRO A 60 23.19 13.12 -8.99
C PRO A 60 22.42 14.27 -9.67
N VAL A 61 22.40 14.28 -10.98
CA VAL A 61 21.54 15.22 -11.75
C VAL A 61 20.09 14.88 -11.44
N LYS A 62 19.41 15.77 -10.73
CA LYS A 62 18.01 15.58 -10.34
C LYS A 62 17.11 16.06 -11.46
N SER A 63 16.35 15.15 -12.07
CA SER A 63 15.26 15.56 -12.94
C SER A 63 14.14 16.20 -12.11
N GLU A 64 13.47 17.18 -12.70
CA GLU A 64 12.26 17.74 -12.09
C GLU A 64 11.22 16.63 -11.83
N LYS A 65 10.72 16.60 -10.60
CA LYS A 65 9.67 15.63 -10.25
C LYS A 65 8.39 16.02 -10.97
N LYS A 66 7.91 15.15 -11.84
CA LYS A 66 6.57 15.32 -12.42
C LYS A 66 5.55 15.41 -11.29
N PRO A 67 4.55 16.32 -11.39
CA PRO A 67 3.49 16.39 -10.41
C PRO A 67 2.74 15.05 -10.35
N ARG A 68 2.36 14.64 -9.16
CA ARG A 68 1.54 13.44 -8.99
C ARG A 68 0.15 13.66 -9.55
N ARG A 69 -0.42 12.64 -10.16
CA ARG A 69 -1.83 12.65 -10.54
C ARG A 69 -2.66 12.51 -9.27
N MET A 70 -3.53 13.48 -8.99
CA MET A 70 -4.47 13.41 -7.89
C MET A 70 -5.73 12.65 -8.33
N GLU A 71 -6.17 11.71 -7.51
CA GLU A 71 -7.38 10.94 -7.72
C GLU A 71 -8.27 11.03 -6.48
N MET A 72 -9.49 11.50 -6.70
CA MET A 72 -10.54 11.47 -5.68
C MET A 72 -11.12 10.07 -5.60
N ARG A 73 -11.24 9.53 -4.40
CA ARG A 73 -11.76 8.19 -4.14
C ARG A 73 -12.79 8.21 -3.02
N THR A 74 -13.83 7.42 -3.17
CA THR A 74 -14.80 7.19 -2.09
C THR A 74 -14.69 5.76 -1.60
N ILE A 75 -14.44 5.62 -0.30
CA ILE A 75 -14.23 4.33 0.36
C ILE A 75 -15.48 3.98 1.17
N LEU A 76 -16.07 2.82 0.89
CA LEU A 76 -17.26 2.34 1.57
C LEU A 76 -16.89 1.21 2.54
N VAL A 77 -16.96 1.50 3.83
CA VAL A 77 -16.79 0.52 4.90
C VAL A 77 -18.17 -0.05 5.21
N VAL A 78 -18.58 -1.08 4.45
CA VAL A 78 -19.90 -1.70 4.59
C VAL A 78 -19.83 -2.83 5.62
N ARG A 79 -20.70 -2.77 6.64
CA ARG A 79 -20.73 -3.71 7.75
C ARG A 79 -22.08 -4.40 7.90
N ASP A 80 -22.00 -5.70 8.17
CA ASP A 80 -23.12 -6.52 8.67
C ASP A 80 -22.66 -7.15 10.01
N GLY A 81 -22.99 -6.51 11.13
CA GLY A 81 -22.45 -6.89 12.43
C GLY A 81 -20.93 -6.79 12.47
N ASP A 82 -20.26 -7.92 12.71
CA ASP A 82 -18.80 -8.06 12.75
C ASP A 82 -18.20 -8.45 11.39
N ARG A 83 -19.02 -8.58 10.36
CA ARG A 83 -18.57 -8.84 9.00
C ARG A 83 -18.40 -7.53 8.24
N VAL A 84 -17.38 -7.47 7.39
CA VAL A 84 -17.04 -6.30 6.57
C VAL A 84 -16.95 -6.73 5.12
N LEU A 85 -17.52 -5.91 4.22
CA LEU A 85 -17.46 -6.14 2.79
C LEU A 85 -16.09 -5.78 2.25
N LEU A 86 -15.45 -6.75 1.62
CA LEU A 86 -14.17 -6.60 0.94
C LEU A 86 -14.31 -6.86 -0.55
N ASN A 87 -13.39 -6.32 -1.31
CA ASN A 87 -13.17 -6.57 -2.71
C ASN A 87 -11.74 -7.06 -2.93
N ARG A 88 -11.54 -8.07 -3.76
CA ARG A 88 -10.21 -8.46 -4.21
C ARG A 88 -9.84 -7.66 -5.46
N ARG A 89 -8.73 -6.96 -5.42
CA ARG A 89 -8.24 -6.19 -6.57
C ARG A 89 -7.78 -7.10 -7.71
N PRO A 90 -7.90 -6.63 -8.95
CA PRO A 90 -7.37 -7.35 -10.10
C PRO A 90 -5.88 -7.71 -9.95
N GLU A 91 -5.43 -8.75 -10.64
CA GLU A 91 -4.02 -9.22 -10.61
C GLU A 91 -3.03 -8.24 -11.27
N LYS A 92 -3.52 -7.14 -11.85
CA LYS A 92 -2.70 -6.11 -12.50
C LYS A 92 -3.09 -4.71 -12.03
N GLY A 93 -2.11 -3.80 -12.02
CA GLY A 93 -2.32 -2.40 -11.65
C GLY A 93 -1.91 -2.11 -10.21
N LEU A 94 -2.35 -0.96 -9.71
CA LEU A 94 -2.02 -0.49 -8.37
C LEU A 94 -2.60 -1.41 -7.30
N LEU A 95 -1.79 -1.85 -6.33
CA LEU A 95 -2.18 -2.76 -5.24
C LEU A 95 -2.77 -4.10 -5.76
N ALA A 96 -2.24 -4.63 -6.86
CA ALA A 96 -2.72 -5.85 -7.51
C ALA A 96 -2.82 -7.04 -6.55
N GLY A 97 -3.91 -7.81 -6.65
CA GLY A 97 -4.15 -9.02 -5.89
C GLY A 97 -4.44 -8.83 -4.38
N LEU A 98 -4.32 -7.60 -3.86
CA LEU A 98 -4.62 -7.28 -2.47
C LEU A 98 -6.12 -7.06 -2.25
N TYR A 99 -6.51 -7.00 -0.98
CA TYR A 99 -7.91 -6.78 -0.59
C TYR A 99 -8.15 -5.32 -0.22
N GLU A 100 -9.33 -4.83 -0.53
CA GLU A 100 -9.71 -3.45 -0.25
C GLU A 100 -11.17 -3.35 0.20
N PHE A 101 -11.50 -2.26 0.88
CA PHE A 101 -12.90 -1.84 0.98
C PHE A 101 -13.41 -1.41 -0.39
N PRO A 102 -14.71 -1.57 -0.72
CA PRO A 102 -15.27 -1.02 -1.96
C PRO A 102 -14.79 0.41 -2.20
N ASN A 103 -14.08 0.61 -3.32
CA ASN A 103 -13.37 1.84 -3.66
C ASN A 103 -13.91 2.37 -4.98
N LEU A 104 -14.58 3.51 -4.92
CA LEU A 104 -15.25 4.13 -6.05
C LEU A 104 -14.48 5.38 -6.50
N GLU A 105 -14.53 5.67 -7.79
CA GLU A 105 -13.97 6.90 -8.34
C GLU A 105 -14.80 8.11 -7.95
N GLY A 106 -14.11 9.23 -7.70
CA GLY A 106 -14.75 10.49 -7.34
C GLY A 106 -14.99 10.64 -5.84
N SER A 107 -15.56 11.78 -5.50
CA SER A 107 -15.92 12.17 -4.13
C SER A 107 -17.44 12.19 -4.00
N LEU A 108 -18.00 11.02 -3.73
CA LEU A 108 -19.45 10.85 -3.64
C LEU A 108 -20.04 11.53 -2.40
N SER A 109 -21.26 11.98 -2.50
CA SER A 109 -22.10 12.39 -1.37
C SER A 109 -22.62 11.17 -0.60
N GLU A 110 -23.21 11.39 0.57
CA GLU A 110 -23.84 10.32 1.36
C GLU A 110 -24.96 9.62 0.59
N GLU A 111 -25.77 10.38 -0.11
CA GLU A 111 -26.89 9.85 -0.92
C GLU A 111 -26.39 8.97 -2.07
N GLU A 112 -25.35 9.43 -2.80
CA GLU A 112 -24.72 8.65 -3.86
C GLU A 112 -24.07 7.38 -3.33
N ALA A 113 -23.38 7.46 -2.17
CA ALA A 113 -22.79 6.30 -1.51
C ALA A 113 -23.86 5.27 -1.09
N LEU A 114 -24.99 5.72 -0.52
CA LEU A 114 -26.13 4.86 -0.19
C LEU A 114 -26.72 4.19 -1.43
N ASN A 115 -26.87 4.95 -2.53
CA ASN A 115 -27.39 4.40 -3.77
C ASN A 115 -26.46 3.31 -4.33
N LYS A 116 -25.15 3.49 -4.24
CA LYS A 116 -24.17 2.45 -4.64
C LYS A 116 -24.31 1.17 -3.83
N VAL A 117 -24.53 1.27 -2.52
CA VAL A 117 -24.75 0.10 -1.66
C VAL A 117 -26.10 -0.58 -1.99
N LYS A 118 -27.14 0.20 -2.27
CA LYS A 118 -28.44 -0.34 -2.72
C LYS A 118 -28.35 -1.04 -4.08
N GLU A 119 -27.54 -0.52 -5.02
CA GLU A 119 -27.29 -1.17 -6.32
C GLU A 119 -26.65 -2.56 -6.15
N LEU A 120 -25.90 -2.77 -5.05
CA LEU A 120 -25.36 -4.09 -4.67
C LEU A 120 -26.41 -5.00 -4.03
N GLY A 121 -27.67 -4.57 -3.92
CA GLY A 121 -28.74 -5.33 -3.26
C GLY A 121 -28.66 -5.35 -1.74
N LEU A 122 -27.86 -4.46 -1.14
CA LEU A 122 -27.67 -4.41 0.31
C LEU A 122 -28.62 -3.39 0.95
N PRO A 123 -29.44 -3.80 1.95
CA PRO A 123 -30.34 -2.90 2.65
C PRO A 123 -29.57 -2.04 3.65
N ALA A 124 -29.21 -0.83 3.23
CA ALA A 124 -28.51 0.12 4.10
C ALA A 124 -29.44 0.64 5.20
N LEU A 125 -29.03 0.45 6.46
CA LEU A 125 -29.77 0.85 7.66
C LEU A 125 -29.25 2.18 8.23
N TYR A 126 -27.96 2.44 8.08
CA TYR A 126 -27.30 3.58 8.67
C TYR A 126 -26.06 3.96 7.86
N ILE A 127 -25.79 5.24 7.74
CA ILE A 127 -24.57 5.79 7.15
C ILE A 127 -23.94 6.79 8.10
N ARG A 128 -22.62 6.78 8.18
CA ARG A 128 -21.83 7.76 8.91
C ARG A 128 -20.61 8.14 8.08
N ARG A 129 -20.35 9.44 7.93
CA ARG A 129 -19.10 9.90 7.34
C ARG A 129 -17.94 9.59 8.26
N LEU A 130 -16.86 9.07 7.67
CA LEU A 130 -15.55 8.89 8.31
C LEU A 130 -14.65 10.07 7.99
N GLU A 131 -13.52 10.16 8.67
CA GLU A 131 -12.51 11.18 8.39
C GLU A 131 -11.95 10.99 6.99
N ASP A 132 -11.73 12.12 6.30
CA ASP A 132 -11.07 12.11 5.01
C ASP A 132 -9.61 11.69 5.20
N SER A 133 -9.08 10.92 4.27
CA SER A 133 -7.73 10.39 4.34
C SER A 133 -6.99 10.64 3.03
N ARG A 134 -5.65 10.61 3.10
CA ARG A 134 -4.78 10.79 1.96
C ARG A 134 -3.71 9.71 1.95
N HIS A 135 -3.46 9.15 0.76
CA HIS A 135 -2.34 8.24 0.58
C HIS A 135 -1.54 8.59 -0.68
N ILE A 136 -0.21 8.58 -0.54
CA ILE A 136 0.71 8.98 -1.60
C ILE A 136 1.44 7.75 -2.11
N PHE A 137 1.26 7.46 -3.39
CA PHE A 137 2.06 6.51 -4.15
C PHE A 137 3.18 7.24 -4.92
N SER A 138 4.02 6.53 -5.63
CA SER A 138 5.13 7.13 -6.38
C SER A 138 4.68 8.23 -7.36
N HIS A 139 3.59 7.99 -8.09
CA HIS A 139 3.10 8.87 -9.17
C HIS A 139 1.62 9.24 -9.08
N ILE A 140 0.92 8.72 -8.06
CA ILE A 140 -0.50 8.97 -7.81
C ILE A 140 -0.66 9.38 -6.35
N GLU A 141 -1.59 10.29 -6.09
CA GLU A 141 -2.06 10.65 -4.77
C GLU A 141 -3.56 10.41 -4.70
N TRP A 142 -4.00 9.58 -3.78
CA TRP A 142 -5.41 9.40 -3.48
C TRP A 142 -5.84 10.37 -2.39
N GLN A 143 -6.90 11.12 -2.67
CA GLN A 143 -7.67 11.87 -1.69
C GLN A 143 -8.97 11.12 -1.46
N MET A 144 -9.14 10.59 -0.26
CA MET A 144 -10.18 9.61 0.02
C MET A 144 -11.21 10.18 0.98
N ARG A 145 -12.47 10.04 0.60
CA ARG A 145 -13.63 10.25 1.45
C ARG A 145 -14.18 8.91 1.89
N GLY A 146 -14.42 8.73 3.18
CA GLY A 146 -14.90 7.47 3.73
C GLY A 146 -16.32 7.54 4.26
N TYR A 147 -17.06 6.44 4.12
CA TYR A 147 -18.35 6.23 4.75
C TYR A 147 -18.40 4.86 5.40
N GLU A 148 -18.84 4.80 6.65
CA GLU A 148 -19.28 3.57 7.30
C GLU A 148 -20.77 3.39 7.00
N ILE A 149 -21.12 2.26 6.44
CA ILE A 149 -22.51 1.92 6.10
C ILE A 149 -22.84 0.59 6.77
N ARG A 150 -23.85 0.61 7.66
CA ARG A 150 -24.36 -0.61 8.27
C ARG A 150 -25.52 -1.11 7.44
N VAL A 151 -25.48 -2.41 7.14
CA VAL A 151 -26.53 -3.09 6.39
C VAL A 151 -27.23 -4.11 7.29
N GLY A 152 -28.47 -4.46 6.97
CA GLY A 152 -29.19 -5.53 7.63
C GLY A 152 -28.60 -6.88 7.29
N SER A 153 -28.88 -7.88 8.14
CA SER A 153 -28.40 -9.26 7.93
C SER A 153 -28.74 -9.75 6.54
N PHE A 154 -27.73 -10.25 5.86
CA PHE A 154 -27.83 -10.74 4.50
C PHE A 154 -27.41 -12.22 4.46
N PRO A 155 -28.10 -13.10 3.71
CA PRO A 155 -27.67 -14.48 3.56
C PRO A 155 -26.28 -14.58 2.92
N ASP A 156 -25.49 -15.55 3.31
CA ASP A 156 -24.03 -15.71 3.08
C ASP A 156 -23.54 -15.69 1.61
N ARG A 157 -24.41 -15.52 0.63
CA ARG A 157 -24.03 -15.47 -0.78
C ARG A 157 -24.41 -14.15 -1.40
N LEU A 158 -23.55 -13.18 -1.29
CA LEU A 158 -23.47 -12.09 -2.29
C LEU A 158 -22.81 -12.65 -3.55
N SER A 159 -23.58 -13.36 -4.37
CA SER A 159 -23.22 -13.62 -5.76
C SER A 159 -23.59 -12.38 -6.58
N VAL A 160 -22.98 -11.25 -6.29
CA VAL A 160 -23.11 -10.07 -7.15
C VAL A 160 -22.17 -10.27 -8.32
N GLY A 161 -22.71 -10.76 -9.44
CA GLY A 161 -22.01 -10.76 -10.72
C GLY A 161 -21.13 -11.97 -11.03
N ALA A 162 -21.40 -13.15 -10.47
CA ALA A 162 -20.88 -14.40 -11.02
C ALA A 162 -21.84 -14.92 -12.10
N ASP A 163 -21.96 -14.17 -13.19
CA ASP A 163 -22.44 -14.75 -14.45
C ASP A 163 -21.31 -15.60 -15.00
N GLU A 164 -21.48 -16.94 -14.97
CA GLU A 164 -20.49 -17.92 -15.42
C GLU A 164 -20.17 -17.86 -16.92
N THR A 165 -20.71 -16.88 -17.65
CA THR A 165 -20.66 -16.87 -19.12
C THR A 165 -20.02 -15.66 -19.78
N SER A 166 -19.49 -14.68 -19.05
CA SER A 166 -18.82 -13.56 -19.70
C SER A 166 -17.42 -13.30 -19.18
N ASP A 167 -16.48 -13.52 -20.09
CA ASP A 167 -15.08 -13.05 -20.12
C ASP A 167 -14.38 -12.73 -18.79
N LYS A 168 -13.35 -13.52 -18.49
CA LYS A 168 -12.29 -13.41 -17.48
C LYS A 168 -11.62 -12.04 -17.35
N LYS A 169 -12.38 -10.94 -17.31
CA LYS A 169 -11.81 -9.58 -17.29
C LYS A 169 -11.94 -8.79 -16.00
N ALA A 170 -12.61 -9.29 -14.96
CA ALA A 170 -12.61 -8.65 -13.66
C ALA A 170 -12.70 -9.70 -12.57
N GLY A 171 -11.57 -10.10 -12.00
CA GLY A 171 -11.49 -10.87 -10.76
C GLY A 171 -11.88 -10.03 -9.55
N ALA A 172 -13.01 -9.38 -9.57
CA ALA A 172 -13.53 -8.56 -8.49
C ALA A 172 -14.73 -9.26 -7.88
N GLY A 173 -14.47 -10.15 -6.93
CA GLY A 173 -15.50 -10.72 -6.09
C GLY A 173 -15.66 -9.91 -4.82
N LEU A 174 -16.80 -9.22 -4.64
CA LEU A 174 -17.21 -8.68 -3.36
C LEU A 174 -17.65 -9.82 -2.45
N PHE A 175 -17.18 -9.83 -1.21
CA PHE A 175 -17.56 -10.82 -0.20
C PHE A 175 -17.49 -10.22 1.18
N PHE A 176 -18.29 -10.76 2.11
CA PHE A 176 -18.16 -10.42 3.52
C PHE A 176 -17.15 -11.33 4.22
N ALA A 177 -16.31 -10.74 5.05
CA ALA A 177 -15.38 -11.45 5.92
C ALA A 177 -15.51 -10.93 7.34
N GLU A 178 -15.34 -11.84 8.31
CA GLU A 178 -15.26 -11.52 9.72
C GLU A 178 -14.03 -10.63 10.00
N ILE A 179 -14.15 -9.67 10.91
CA ILE A 179 -13.04 -8.77 11.29
C ILE A 179 -11.79 -9.57 11.69
N ASP A 180 -11.96 -10.64 12.46
CA ASP A 180 -10.83 -11.48 12.88
C ASP A 180 -10.22 -12.31 11.74
N GLU A 181 -11.01 -12.67 10.75
CA GLU A 181 -10.54 -13.32 9.55
C GLU A 181 -9.75 -12.34 8.67
N ILE A 182 -10.24 -11.09 8.57
CA ILE A 182 -9.54 -10.03 7.83
C ILE A 182 -8.14 -9.83 8.38
N ARG A 183 -7.97 -9.74 9.69
CA ARG A 183 -6.66 -9.58 10.35
C ARG A 183 -5.68 -10.70 10.01
N ARG A 184 -6.15 -11.92 9.83
CA ARG A 184 -5.32 -13.12 9.65
C ARG A 184 -5.08 -13.51 8.21
N LYS A 185 -6.04 -13.28 7.32
CA LYS A 185 -6.02 -13.85 5.97
C LYS A 185 -5.96 -12.81 4.85
N TYR A 186 -6.54 -11.63 5.07
CA TYR A 186 -6.73 -10.66 3.99
C TYR A 186 -5.81 -9.45 4.17
N ALA A 187 -4.82 -9.34 3.30
CA ALA A 187 -3.88 -8.22 3.33
C ALA A 187 -4.57 -6.94 2.82
N VAL A 188 -5.02 -6.10 3.74
CA VAL A 188 -5.54 -4.76 3.44
C VAL A 188 -4.37 -3.77 3.42
N PRO A 189 -4.12 -3.07 2.30
CA PRO A 189 -3.00 -2.14 2.17
C PRO A 189 -3.05 -0.98 3.16
N SER A 190 -1.87 -0.48 3.53
CA SER A 190 -1.72 0.70 4.39
C SER A 190 -2.38 1.97 3.84
N ALA A 191 -2.69 2.00 2.55
CA ALA A 191 -3.48 3.07 1.94
C ALA A 191 -4.86 3.24 2.62
N TYR A 192 -5.44 2.16 3.14
CA TYR A 192 -6.73 2.15 3.83
C TYR A 192 -6.61 2.18 5.36
N LYS A 193 -5.42 2.50 5.89
CA LYS A 193 -5.15 2.43 7.34
C LYS A 193 -6.17 3.21 8.17
N ALA A 194 -6.53 4.43 7.78
CA ALA A 194 -7.49 5.25 8.53
C ALA A 194 -8.85 4.54 8.69
N TYR A 195 -9.30 3.83 7.66
CA TYR A 195 -10.57 3.09 7.67
C TYR A 195 -10.44 1.74 8.37
N ALA A 196 -9.29 1.09 8.26
CA ALA A 196 -8.99 -0.14 9.00
C ALA A 196 -8.89 0.12 10.51
N ASP A 197 -8.32 1.25 10.91
CA ASP A 197 -8.25 1.68 12.31
C ASP A 197 -9.65 1.97 12.89
N ALA A 198 -10.54 2.56 12.10
CA ALA A 198 -11.93 2.79 12.50
C ALA A 198 -12.69 1.47 12.80
N LEU A 199 -12.25 0.35 12.21
CA LEU A 199 -12.75 -1.01 12.47
C LEU A 199 -11.94 -1.76 13.53
N ASN A 200 -10.94 -1.14 14.15
CA ASN A 200 -9.98 -1.78 15.06
C ASN A 200 -9.22 -2.96 14.41
N LEU A 201 -9.08 -3.01 13.08
CA LEU A 201 -8.38 -4.08 12.38
C LEU A 201 -6.88 -4.17 12.74
N ASN A 202 -6.28 -3.05 13.16
CA ASN A 202 -4.86 -2.96 13.50
C ASN A 202 -4.56 -3.11 15.00
N ARG A 203 -5.57 -3.32 15.86
CA ARG A 203 -5.31 -3.63 17.26
C ARG A 203 -4.84 -5.08 17.39
N ALA A 204 -3.56 -5.26 17.71
CA ALA A 204 -3.09 -6.54 18.23
C ALA A 204 -3.89 -6.87 19.50
N GLU A 205 -4.37 -8.09 19.62
CA GLU A 205 -5.03 -8.58 20.83
C GLU A 205 -4.01 -8.54 21.99
N ASN A 206 -4.06 -7.50 22.83
CA ASN A 206 -3.58 -7.57 24.19
C ASN A 206 -4.61 -8.36 25.02
N ALA A 207 -4.86 -9.60 24.62
CA ALA A 207 -5.62 -10.55 25.41
C ALA A 207 -4.63 -11.50 26.10
N GLY A 208 -4.26 -11.19 27.32
CA GLY A 208 -3.53 -12.17 28.11
C GLY A 208 -2.64 -11.62 29.20
N SER A 209 -3.15 -10.77 30.11
CA SER A 209 -2.60 -10.72 31.47
C SER A 209 -3.57 -10.07 32.44
N ALA A 210 -4.70 -10.72 32.64
CA ALA A 210 -5.55 -10.45 33.80
C ALA A 210 -5.69 -11.74 34.59
N GLY A 211 -5.02 -11.81 35.73
CA GLY A 211 -5.45 -12.72 36.79
C GLY A 211 -4.54 -13.89 37.11
N LEU A 212 -3.45 -13.63 37.81
CA LEU A 212 -3.01 -14.52 38.90
C LEU A 212 -2.56 -13.68 40.08
N GLN A 213 -3.51 -13.14 40.81
CA GLN A 213 -3.26 -12.77 42.21
C GLN A 213 -3.25 -14.04 43.01
N LYS A 214 -2.08 -14.38 43.51
CA LYS A 214 -1.87 -15.40 44.53
C LYS A 214 -2.39 -14.91 45.89
N ARG A 215 -3.16 -15.74 46.49
CA ARG A 215 -3.32 -15.78 47.95
C ARG A 215 -2.01 -16.25 48.58
#